data_87b4ae9c20775cf787e6cc305c741b95
#
_entry.id   87b4ae9c20775cf787e6cc305c741b95
#
_cell.length_a   1.000
_cell.length_b   1.000
_cell.length_c   1.000
_cell.angle_alpha   90.00
_cell.angle_beta   90.00
_cell.angle_gamma   90.00
#
_symmetry.space_group_name_H-M   'P 1'
#
loop_
_entity.id
_entity.type
_entity.pdbx_description
1 polymer ?
#
loop_
_entity_poly.entity_id
_entity_poly.type
_entity_poly.pdbx_seq_one_letter_code
_entity_poly.pdbx_strand_id
1 'polypeptide(L)'
;MESEIRLQTHSINLMHIMTGIIPQNAIDEINKHIDSVVIKDNKDSSDNLVGQINREKKSAQLDFPLDTEYGKNFKGMLDGCATSLLTEGYKRKAKADAVECWTVHSYAGDYNPFHSHGTLTPAGLSCILYLKVPDCIKEKPEVPTLTSASGDCDGFTQLIWDTATTLDLYSLKTTGQEMIKPEVGKMLIFPKWLNHQVYPFFGEGERRTLSANFNVYYEKEESKKYGLEGFDYEEAKKMGYTVNDN
;
A
#
# COMPACT_ATOMS: atom_id res chain seq x y z
N MET A 1 -24.96 5.81 11.40
CA MET A 1 -23.85 6.76 11.27
C MET A 1 -23.12 6.37 10.01
N GLU A 2 -23.17 7.20 8.99
CA GLU A 2 -22.40 6.97 7.77
C GLU A 2 -20.91 7.04 8.13
N SER A 3 -20.20 5.98 7.81
CA SER A 3 -18.77 5.88 8.04
C SER A 3 -18.05 6.53 6.85
N GLU A 4 -17.62 7.76 7.00
CA GLU A 4 -16.84 8.46 5.98
C GLU A 4 -15.38 8.05 6.02
N ILE A 5 -14.81 7.73 4.85
CA ILE A 5 -13.36 7.59 4.67
C ILE A 5 -12.77 9.00 4.68
N ARG A 6 -11.86 9.28 5.63
CA ARG A 6 -11.13 10.55 5.65
C ARG A 6 -9.80 10.37 4.91
N LEU A 7 -9.69 11.04 3.77
CA LEU A 7 -8.48 11.06 2.95
C LEU A 7 -7.71 12.36 3.17
N GLN A 8 -6.38 12.24 3.25
CA GLN A 8 -5.49 13.39 3.34
C GLN A 8 -4.33 13.21 2.36
N THR A 9 -4.06 14.23 1.55
CA THR A 9 -2.97 14.21 0.57
C THR A 9 -1.82 15.07 1.06
N HIS A 10 -0.61 14.52 1.05
CA HIS A 10 0.61 15.20 1.40
C HIS A 10 1.53 15.32 0.18
N SER A 11 2.26 16.42 0.09
CA SER A 11 3.23 16.68 -0.98
C SER A 11 4.63 16.67 -0.39
N ILE A 12 5.50 15.83 -0.96
CA ILE A 12 6.91 15.76 -0.58
C ILE A 12 7.74 15.87 -1.86
N ASN A 13 8.51 16.92 -2.01
CA ASN A 13 9.36 17.15 -3.18
C ASN A 13 8.64 16.91 -4.53
N LEU A 14 7.45 17.48 -4.71
CA LEU A 14 6.57 17.26 -5.86
C LEU A 14 5.98 15.84 -5.96
N MET A 15 6.32 14.95 -5.07
CA MET A 15 5.68 13.67 -4.93
C MET A 15 4.44 13.82 -4.04
N HIS A 16 3.35 13.19 -4.45
CA HIS A 16 2.14 13.12 -3.65
C HIS A 16 1.93 11.69 -3.19
N ILE A 17 1.72 11.53 -1.90
CA ILE A 17 1.19 10.31 -1.29
C ILE A 17 -0.17 10.62 -0.69
N MET A 18 -1.02 9.64 -0.62
CA MET A 18 -2.33 9.76 0.04
C MET A 18 -2.34 8.90 1.28
N THR A 19 -2.78 9.46 2.38
CA THR A 19 -3.09 8.72 3.60
C THR A 19 -4.58 8.82 3.88
N GLY A 20 -5.14 7.77 4.45
CA GLY A 20 -6.53 7.73 4.85
C GLY A 20 -6.74 6.79 6.02
N ILE A 21 -7.89 6.91 6.66
CA ILE A 21 -8.32 5.99 7.72
C ILE A 21 -9.60 5.32 7.26
N ILE A 22 -9.52 4.02 7.08
CA ILE A 22 -10.68 3.17 6.81
C ILE A 22 -11.39 2.91 8.14
N PRO A 23 -12.73 3.07 8.21
CA PRO A 23 -13.50 2.86 9.43
C PRO A 23 -13.35 1.44 9.99
N GLN A 24 -13.37 1.31 11.32
CA GLN A 24 -13.14 0.03 12.01
C GLN A 24 -14.12 -1.07 11.56
N ASN A 25 -15.39 -0.74 11.35
CA ASN A 25 -16.38 -1.70 10.88
C ASN A 25 -16.02 -2.29 9.50
N ALA A 26 -15.48 -1.50 8.58
CA ALA A 26 -15.02 -1.99 7.29
C ALA A 26 -13.75 -2.84 7.44
N ILE A 27 -12.84 -2.47 8.34
CA ILE A 27 -11.66 -3.29 8.67
C ILE A 27 -12.06 -4.65 9.23
N ASP A 28 -13.08 -4.69 10.10
CA ASP A 28 -13.59 -5.92 10.69
C ASP A 28 -14.20 -6.85 9.60
N GLU A 29 -14.94 -6.27 8.65
CA GLU A 29 -15.49 -7.01 7.51
C GLU A 29 -14.39 -7.55 6.59
N ILE A 30 -13.37 -6.75 6.28
CA ILE A 30 -12.23 -7.19 5.47
C ILE A 30 -11.49 -8.33 6.18
N ASN A 31 -11.20 -8.19 7.46
CA ASN A 31 -10.54 -9.25 8.24
C ASN A 31 -11.39 -10.52 8.29
N LYS A 32 -12.71 -10.41 8.49
CA LYS A 32 -13.62 -11.55 8.45
C LYS A 32 -13.61 -12.27 7.09
N HIS A 33 -13.59 -11.51 5.99
CA HIS A 33 -13.48 -12.08 4.65
C HIS A 33 -12.13 -12.80 4.46
N ILE A 34 -11.04 -12.18 4.88
CA ILE A 34 -9.71 -12.80 4.80
C ILE A 34 -9.68 -14.10 5.62
N ASP A 35 -10.14 -14.07 6.86
CA ASP A 35 -10.11 -15.25 7.75
C ASP A 35 -11.04 -16.38 7.27
N SER A 36 -12.18 -16.05 6.62
CA SER A 36 -13.18 -17.03 6.20
C SER A 36 -13.01 -17.54 4.78
N VAL A 37 -12.39 -16.78 3.88
CA VAL A 37 -12.25 -17.09 2.44
C VAL A 37 -10.80 -17.15 2.04
N VAL A 38 -10.07 -16.03 2.11
CA VAL A 38 -8.71 -15.91 1.55
C VAL A 38 -7.75 -16.92 2.17
N ILE A 39 -7.76 -17.04 3.50
CA ILE A 39 -6.89 -18.01 4.21
C ILE A 39 -7.30 -19.46 3.91
N LYS A 40 -8.59 -19.74 3.75
CA LYS A 40 -9.07 -21.10 3.43
C LYS A 40 -8.75 -21.52 2.01
N ASP A 41 -8.90 -20.61 1.06
CA ASP A 41 -8.56 -20.85 -0.35
C ASP A 41 -7.05 -21.02 -0.52
N ASN A 42 -6.27 -20.40 0.39
CA ASN A 42 -4.82 -20.52 0.51
C ASN A 42 -4.08 -20.41 -0.84
N LYS A 43 -4.47 -19.43 -1.65
CA LYS A 43 -3.73 -19.09 -2.88
C LYS A 43 -2.43 -18.40 -2.47
N ASP A 44 -1.45 -19.23 -2.15
CA ASP A 44 -0.14 -18.79 -1.66
C ASP A 44 0.68 -18.18 -2.79
N SER A 45 1.00 -16.91 -2.65
CA SER A 45 1.88 -16.15 -3.54
C SER A 45 3.16 -15.66 -2.83
N SER A 46 3.52 -16.32 -1.72
CA SER A 46 4.69 -15.96 -0.90
C SER A 46 6.02 -16.00 -1.66
N ASP A 47 6.08 -16.70 -2.77
CA ASP A 47 7.28 -16.71 -3.65
C ASP A 47 7.51 -15.37 -4.35
N ASN A 48 6.48 -14.54 -4.45
CA ASN A 48 6.56 -13.19 -5.00
C ASN A 48 6.94 -12.15 -3.94
N LEU A 49 6.95 -12.54 -2.66
CA LEU A 49 7.23 -11.63 -1.56
C LEU A 49 8.73 -11.35 -1.46
N VAL A 50 9.10 -10.09 -1.56
CA VAL A 50 10.46 -9.64 -1.27
C VAL A 50 10.60 -9.54 0.26
N GLY A 51 11.30 -10.50 0.88
CA GLY A 51 11.48 -10.47 2.33
C GLY A 51 11.88 -11.81 2.94
N GLN A 52 12.16 -11.77 4.23
CA GLN A 52 12.29 -12.97 5.06
C GLN A 52 11.09 -13.02 6.00
N ILE A 53 10.18 -13.93 5.71
CA ILE A 53 9.02 -14.19 6.52
C ILE A 53 9.04 -15.67 6.90
N ASN A 54 8.86 -15.94 8.18
CA ASN A 54 8.86 -17.31 8.69
C ASN A 54 7.65 -18.07 8.17
N ARG A 55 7.87 -18.97 7.21
CA ARG A 55 6.85 -19.80 6.56
C ARG A 55 6.46 -21.04 7.35
N GLU A 56 7.14 -21.36 8.46
CA GLU A 56 6.91 -22.61 9.19
C GLU A 56 5.48 -22.75 9.74
N LYS A 57 4.77 -21.64 9.90
CA LYS A 57 3.46 -21.62 10.53
C LYS A 57 2.30 -21.32 9.59
N LYS A 58 2.48 -20.50 8.55
CA LYS A 58 1.41 -20.03 7.64
C LYS A 58 1.99 -19.45 6.36
N SER A 59 1.19 -19.41 5.30
CA SER A 59 1.52 -18.66 4.10
C SER A 59 1.70 -17.17 4.44
N ALA A 60 2.80 -16.59 3.97
CA ALA A 60 3.16 -15.22 4.30
C ALA A 60 2.41 -14.20 3.45
N GLN A 61 2.12 -14.55 2.20
CA GLN A 61 1.39 -13.74 1.24
C GLN A 61 0.30 -14.59 0.58
N LEU A 62 -0.92 -14.07 0.56
CA LEU A 62 -2.06 -14.73 -0.07
C LEU A 62 -2.71 -13.79 -1.07
N ASP A 63 -3.04 -14.30 -2.24
CA ASP A 63 -3.80 -13.55 -3.24
C ASP A 63 -5.19 -13.19 -2.69
N PHE A 64 -5.55 -11.92 -2.86
CA PHE A 64 -6.89 -11.42 -2.55
C PHE A 64 -7.66 -11.26 -3.86
N PRO A 65 -8.68 -12.11 -4.12
CA PRO A 65 -9.34 -12.17 -5.40
C PRO A 65 -10.21 -10.93 -5.64
N LEU A 66 -9.88 -10.13 -6.66
CA LEU A 66 -10.63 -8.93 -7.06
C LEU A 66 -11.83 -9.23 -7.98
N ASP A 67 -11.96 -10.44 -8.51
CA ASP A 67 -13.00 -10.88 -9.45
C ASP A 67 -14.26 -11.43 -8.79
N THR A 68 -14.22 -11.72 -7.49
CA THR A 68 -15.40 -12.11 -6.70
C THR A 68 -16.34 -10.91 -6.47
N GLU A 69 -17.58 -11.16 -6.04
CA GLU A 69 -18.52 -10.07 -5.71
C GLU A 69 -17.96 -9.14 -4.63
N TYR A 70 -17.41 -9.72 -3.55
CA TYR A 70 -16.77 -8.94 -2.49
C TYR A 70 -15.52 -8.19 -3.01
N GLY A 71 -14.69 -8.88 -3.78
CA GLY A 71 -13.48 -8.30 -4.36
C GLY A 71 -13.76 -7.14 -5.30
N LYS A 72 -14.79 -7.22 -6.14
CA LYS A 72 -15.22 -6.11 -7.04
C LYS A 72 -15.66 -4.88 -6.28
N ASN A 73 -16.43 -5.04 -5.20
CA ASN A 73 -16.85 -3.91 -4.36
C ASN A 73 -15.63 -3.27 -3.67
N PHE A 74 -14.73 -4.10 -3.14
CA PHE A 74 -13.50 -3.64 -2.52
C PHE A 74 -12.57 -2.95 -3.53
N LYS A 75 -12.42 -3.52 -4.73
CA LYS A 75 -11.70 -2.92 -5.85
C LYS A 75 -12.24 -1.52 -6.19
N GLY A 76 -13.55 -1.36 -6.27
CA GLY A 76 -14.18 -0.07 -6.55
C GLY A 76 -13.78 1.01 -5.53
N MET A 77 -13.72 0.67 -4.25
CA MET A 77 -13.22 1.56 -3.19
C MET A 77 -11.74 1.92 -3.41
N LEU A 78 -10.90 0.93 -3.66
CA LEU A 78 -9.46 1.15 -3.91
C LEU A 78 -9.22 2.03 -5.14
N ASP A 79 -9.90 1.74 -6.25
CA ASP A 79 -9.80 2.50 -7.50
C ASP A 79 -10.23 3.97 -7.31
N GLY A 80 -11.30 4.19 -6.55
CA GLY A 80 -11.77 5.52 -6.20
C GLY A 80 -10.74 6.31 -5.40
N CYS A 81 -10.18 5.72 -4.35
CA CYS A 81 -9.14 6.35 -3.54
C CYS A 81 -7.88 6.64 -4.35
N ALA A 82 -7.41 5.68 -5.15
CA ALA A 82 -6.22 5.85 -5.98
C ALA A 82 -6.44 6.90 -7.09
N THR A 83 -7.64 6.93 -7.69
CA THR A 83 -8.01 7.96 -8.67
C THR A 83 -8.03 9.35 -8.03
N SER A 84 -8.49 9.49 -6.79
CA SER A 84 -8.44 10.77 -6.07
C SER A 84 -7.01 11.29 -5.89
N LEU A 85 -6.03 10.41 -5.65
CA LEU A 85 -4.62 10.82 -5.62
C LEU A 85 -4.17 11.41 -6.97
N LEU A 86 -4.60 10.80 -8.07
CA LEU A 86 -4.25 11.31 -9.43
C LEU A 86 -4.90 12.65 -9.72
N THR A 87 -6.19 12.80 -9.41
CA THR A 87 -6.97 13.99 -9.75
C THR A 87 -6.71 15.14 -8.79
N GLU A 88 -6.71 14.88 -7.48
CA GLU A 88 -6.58 15.92 -6.46
C GLU A 88 -5.11 16.20 -6.10
N GLY A 89 -4.29 15.18 -6.01
CA GLY A 89 -2.87 15.31 -5.72
C GLY A 89 -2.09 15.78 -6.93
N TYR A 90 -2.03 14.94 -7.95
CA TYR A 90 -1.23 15.18 -9.15
C TYR A 90 -1.88 16.10 -10.18
N LYS A 91 -3.16 16.45 -10.00
CA LYS A 91 -3.96 17.26 -10.97
C LYS A 91 -3.94 16.65 -12.37
N ARG A 92 -4.04 15.32 -12.45
CA ARG A 92 -4.06 14.56 -13.70
C ARG A 92 -5.46 14.10 -14.04
N LYS A 93 -5.81 14.15 -15.31
CA LYS A 93 -7.02 13.52 -15.83
C LYS A 93 -6.73 12.07 -16.13
N ALA A 94 -6.73 11.26 -15.07
CA ALA A 94 -6.38 9.86 -15.10
C ALA A 94 -7.23 9.06 -14.12
N LYS A 95 -7.33 7.75 -14.35
CA LYS A 95 -7.96 6.79 -13.46
C LYS A 95 -6.95 5.72 -13.08
N ALA A 96 -7.09 5.22 -11.85
CA ALA A 96 -6.38 4.05 -11.37
C ALA A 96 -7.28 2.82 -11.46
N ASP A 97 -6.66 1.67 -11.74
CA ASP A 97 -7.30 0.37 -11.86
C ASP A 97 -6.47 -0.64 -11.07
N ALA A 98 -6.99 -1.15 -9.96
CA ALA A 98 -6.34 -2.17 -9.15
C ALA A 98 -6.27 -3.48 -9.94
N VAL A 99 -5.05 -3.92 -10.23
CA VAL A 99 -4.80 -5.12 -11.04
C VAL A 99 -4.30 -6.30 -10.23
N GLU A 100 -3.72 -6.03 -9.07
CA GLU A 100 -3.22 -7.03 -8.13
C GLU A 100 -3.60 -6.62 -6.71
N CYS A 101 -3.99 -7.59 -5.92
CA CYS A 101 -4.27 -7.39 -4.50
C CYS A 101 -3.85 -8.63 -3.72
N TRP A 102 -3.21 -8.44 -2.58
CA TRP A 102 -2.75 -9.54 -1.73
C TRP A 102 -2.71 -9.14 -0.26
N THR A 103 -2.76 -10.14 0.60
CA THR A 103 -2.53 -9.96 2.04
C THR A 103 -1.10 -10.36 2.41
N VAL A 104 -0.52 -9.68 3.39
CA VAL A 104 0.76 -10.05 3.99
C VAL A 104 0.56 -10.30 5.48
N HIS A 105 1.01 -11.47 5.93
CA HIS A 105 0.90 -11.95 7.30
C HIS A 105 2.29 -12.05 7.91
N SER A 106 2.66 -11.07 8.72
CA SER A 106 3.99 -10.98 9.34
C SER A 106 3.92 -11.25 10.84
N TYR A 107 4.96 -11.88 11.34
CA TYR A 107 5.16 -12.23 12.76
C TYR A 107 6.52 -11.72 13.24
N ALA A 108 6.84 -11.95 14.51
CA ALA A 108 8.09 -11.50 15.11
C ALA A 108 9.33 -11.90 14.28
N GLY A 109 10.15 -10.90 13.94
CA GLY A 109 11.35 -11.05 13.12
C GLY A 109 11.13 -10.95 11.61
N ASP A 110 9.88 -10.98 11.14
CA ASP A 110 9.58 -10.85 9.72
C ASP A 110 9.77 -9.41 9.23
N TYR A 111 10.33 -9.25 8.03
CA TYR A 111 10.58 -7.94 7.42
C TYR A 111 10.52 -7.99 5.89
N ASN A 112 10.25 -6.86 5.27
CA ASN A 112 10.41 -6.67 3.83
C ASN A 112 11.60 -5.73 3.59
N PRO A 113 12.63 -6.18 2.84
CA PRO A 113 13.76 -5.31 2.50
C PRO A 113 13.35 -4.22 1.50
N PHE A 114 14.27 -3.32 1.25
CA PHE A 114 14.13 -2.24 0.29
C PHE A 114 13.70 -2.73 -1.09
N HIS A 115 12.56 -2.25 -1.58
CA HIS A 115 12.00 -2.62 -2.87
C HIS A 115 11.02 -1.55 -3.39
N SER A 116 10.61 -1.70 -4.65
CA SER A 116 9.53 -0.95 -5.30
C SER A 116 8.65 -1.92 -6.10
N HIS A 117 7.57 -1.43 -6.67
CA HIS A 117 6.62 -2.25 -7.42
C HIS A 117 6.67 -1.99 -8.93
N GLY A 118 6.33 -3.02 -9.72
CA GLY A 118 6.06 -2.91 -11.14
C GLY A 118 4.57 -2.77 -11.43
N THR A 119 4.22 -2.18 -12.55
CA THR A 119 2.88 -2.21 -13.14
C THR A 119 3.00 -2.30 -14.66
N LEU A 120 1.91 -2.65 -15.36
CA LEU A 120 1.92 -2.76 -16.82
C LEU A 120 1.94 -1.38 -17.50
N THR A 121 1.43 -0.35 -16.83
CA THR A 121 1.44 1.03 -17.34
C THR A 121 2.70 1.79 -16.89
N PRO A 122 3.18 2.78 -17.67
CA PRO A 122 4.34 3.61 -17.30
C PRO A 122 4.19 4.29 -15.96
N ALA A 123 3.04 4.92 -15.71
CA ALA A 123 2.62 5.38 -14.39
C ALA A 123 1.87 4.27 -13.68
N GLY A 124 2.03 4.19 -12.38
CA GLY A 124 1.31 3.23 -11.53
C GLY A 124 1.37 3.65 -10.08
N LEU A 125 0.48 3.09 -9.29
CA LEU A 125 0.39 3.34 -7.85
C LEU A 125 0.49 2.02 -7.10
N SER A 126 0.83 2.11 -5.82
CA SER A 126 0.80 1.01 -4.86
C SER A 126 0.05 1.45 -3.61
N CYS A 127 -0.56 0.49 -2.93
CA CYS A 127 -1.33 0.71 -1.71
C CYS A 127 -0.86 -0.23 -0.60
N ILE A 128 -0.90 0.27 0.63
CA ILE A 128 -0.78 -0.53 1.86
C ILE A 128 -1.93 -0.13 2.78
N LEU A 129 -2.72 -1.12 3.23
CA LEU A 129 -3.77 -0.95 4.23
C LEU A 129 -3.44 -1.83 5.44
N TYR A 130 -3.31 -1.23 6.63
CA TYR A 130 -3.04 -1.97 7.86
C TYR A 130 -4.35 -2.53 8.44
N LEU A 131 -4.44 -3.86 8.53
CA LEU A 131 -5.63 -4.57 8.98
C LEU A 131 -5.53 -5.10 10.41
N LYS A 132 -4.32 -5.52 10.81
CA LYS A 132 -3.99 -5.91 12.19
C LYS A 132 -2.64 -5.35 12.56
N VAL A 133 -2.52 -4.86 13.75
CA VAL A 133 -1.26 -4.34 14.32
C VAL A 133 -1.15 -4.90 15.74
N PRO A 134 -0.13 -5.70 16.05
CA PRO A 134 0.06 -6.26 17.38
C PRO A 134 0.40 -5.18 18.41
N ASP A 135 0.08 -5.44 19.66
CA ASP A 135 0.24 -4.46 20.73
C ASP A 135 1.70 -4.08 20.97
N CYS A 136 2.63 -5.00 20.75
CA CYS A 136 4.07 -4.73 20.83
C CYS A 136 4.57 -3.65 19.85
N ILE A 137 3.80 -3.34 18.79
CA ILE A 137 4.06 -2.21 17.87
C ILE A 137 3.34 -0.94 18.33
N LYS A 138 2.12 -1.08 18.88
CA LYS A 138 1.29 0.05 19.31
C LYS A 138 1.86 0.73 20.54
N GLU A 139 2.32 -0.07 21.50
CA GLU A 139 2.87 0.38 22.75
C GLU A 139 4.40 0.33 22.69
N LYS A 140 5.05 1.31 23.30
CA LYS A 140 6.50 1.30 23.39
C LYS A 140 6.91 0.11 24.26
N PRO A 141 7.74 -0.81 23.76
CA PRO A 141 8.18 -1.96 24.54
C PRO A 141 8.97 -1.48 25.78
N GLU A 142 8.78 -2.15 26.93
CA GLU A 142 9.53 -1.87 28.16
C GLU A 142 11.05 -2.09 27.95
N VAL A 143 11.39 -3.07 27.11
CA VAL A 143 12.76 -3.34 26.68
C VAL A 143 12.82 -3.13 25.17
N PRO A 144 13.47 -2.08 24.67
CA PRO A 144 13.64 -1.87 23.25
C PRO A 144 14.42 -3.03 22.63
N THR A 145 13.82 -3.74 21.68
CA THR A 145 14.47 -4.83 20.95
C THR A 145 15.40 -4.30 19.86
N LEU A 146 15.12 -3.10 19.34
CA LEU A 146 16.02 -2.38 18.44
C LEU A 146 16.58 -1.17 19.19
N THR A 147 17.81 -1.31 19.67
CA THR A 147 18.52 -0.27 20.43
C THR A 147 19.46 0.55 19.57
N SER A 148 19.28 0.54 18.26
CA SER A 148 20.13 1.27 17.32
C SER A 148 19.73 2.75 17.22
N ALA A 149 20.55 3.53 16.51
CA ALA A 149 20.29 4.94 16.22
C ALA A 149 19.00 5.18 15.39
N SER A 150 18.39 4.16 14.82
CA SER A 150 17.10 4.23 14.11
C SER A 150 15.89 4.37 15.04
N GLY A 151 16.06 4.20 16.35
CA GLY A 151 14.99 4.41 17.33
C GLY A 151 13.92 3.32 17.34
N ASP A 152 12.75 3.68 17.85
CA ASP A 152 11.61 2.77 18.03
C ASP A 152 10.81 2.65 16.72
N CYS A 153 11.29 1.85 15.76
CA CYS A 153 10.67 1.68 14.45
C CYS A 153 10.18 0.24 14.17
N ASP A 154 9.97 -0.54 15.21
CA ASP A 154 9.47 -1.91 15.11
C ASP A 154 8.17 -1.98 14.29
N GLY A 155 8.21 -2.76 13.20
CA GLY A 155 7.07 -2.94 12.30
C GLY A 155 6.70 -1.73 11.43
N PHE A 156 7.46 -0.63 11.48
CA PHE A 156 7.18 0.55 10.66
C PHE A 156 7.45 0.28 9.19
N THR A 157 6.71 0.97 8.35
CA THR A 157 7.01 1.09 6.93
C THR A 157 7.83 2.36 6.71
N GLN A 158 8.98 2.23 6.08
CA GLN A 158 9.82 3.36 5.68
C GLN A 158 9.62 3.63 4.19
N LEU A 159 9.26 4.85 3.85
CA LEU A 159 9.24 5.36 2.48
C LEU A 159 10.54 6.11 2.21
N ILE A 160 11.16 5.89 1.04
CA ILE A 160 12.49 6.44 0.72
C ILE A 160 12.45 6.98 -0.72
N TRP A 161 12.71 8.30 -0.89
CA TRP A 161 12.69 8.97 -2.20
C TRP A 161 14.00 9.65 -2.56
N ASP A 162 14.91 9.76 -1.60
CA ASP A 162 16.27 10.27 -1.77
C ASP A 162 17.19 9.50 -0.83
N THR A 163 18.37 10.04 -0.51
CA THR A 163 19.18 9.46 0.56
C THR A 163 18.36 9.39 1.84
N ALA A 164 18.33 8.21 2.48
CA ALA A 164 17.58 7.96 3.70
C ALA A 164 18.17 8.73 4.89
N THR A 165 18.03 10.06 4.86
CA THR A 165 18.56 10.96 5.88
C THR A 165 17.42 11.74 6.53
N THR A 166 17.60 12.07 7.79
CA THR A 166 16.74 13.02 8.49
C THR A 166 17.09 14.45 8.07
N LEU A 167 16.13 15.35 8.29
CA LEU A 167 16.36 16.79 8.10
C LEU A 167 17.55 17.25 8.95
N ASP A 168 18.52 17.89 8.32
CA ASP A 168 19.66 18.54 8.99
C ASP A 168 19.82 19.95 8.44
N LEU A 169 19.32 20.93 9.17
CA LEU A 169 19.35 22.32 8.76
C LEU A 169 20.77 22.90 8.73
N TYR A 170 21.69 22.36 9.53
CA TYR A 170 23.09 22.81 9.54
C TYR A 170 23.83 22.32 8.32
N SER A 171 23.56 21.11 7.87
CA SER A 171 24.14 20.53 6.66
C SER A 171 23.34 20.86 5.40
N LEU A 172 22.27 21.65 5.50
CA LEU A 172 21.36 21.98 4.40
C LEU A 172 20.72 20.74 3.73
N LYS A 173 20.58 19.66 4.48
CA LYS A 173 19.97 18.42 3.99
C LYS A 173 18.47 18.46 4.20
N THR A 174 17.72 18.11 3.15
CA THR A 174 16.31 17.82 3.25
C THR A 174 16.11 16.36 3.69
N THR A 175 14.95 16.05 4.27
CA THR A 175 14.60 14.66 4.52
C THR A 175 14.39 13.91 3.20
N GLY A 176 14.95 12.72 3.11
CA GLY A 176 14.79 11.81 1.96
C GLY A 176 13.95 10.57 2.28
N GLN A 177 13.29 10.55 3.45
CA GLN A 177 12.55 9.40 3.95
C GLN A 177 11.39 9.83 4.85
N GLU A 178 10.44 8.94 5.02
CA GLU A 178 9.36 9.05 6.02
C GLU A 178 9.13 7.70 6.70
N MET A 179 8.99 7.73 8.03
CA MET A 179 8.68 6.56 8.84
C MET A 179 7.20 6.53 9.16
N ILE A 180 6.51 5.53 8.65
CA ILE A 180 5.07 5.36 8.83
C ILE A 180 4.82 4.35 9.94
N LYS A 181 4.31 4.84 11.06
CA LYS A 181 3.83 3.97 12.15
C LYS A 181 2.57 3.24 11.69
N PRO A 182 2.52 1.90 11.80
CA PRO A 182 1.32 1.14 11.48
C PRO A 182 0.22 1.43 12.51
N GLU A 183 -0.98 1.64 12.00
CA GLU A 183 -2.21 1.83 12.78
C GLU A 183 -3.34 1.12 12.05
N VAL A 184 -4.20 0.40 12.77
CA VAL A 184 -5.32 -0.31 12.17
C VAL A 184 -6.22 0.67 11.43
N GLY A 185 -6.55 0.35 10.18
CA GLY A 185 -7.35 1.21 9.29
C GLY A 185 -6.53 2.24 8.50
N LYS A 186 -5.27 2.51 8.87
CA LYS A 186 -4.44 3.43 8.09
C LYS A 186 -4.16 2.83 6.71
N MET A 187 -4.45 3.62 5.68
CA MET A 187 -4.19 3.32 4.28
C MET A 187 -3.17 4.32 3.73
N LEU A 188 -2.24 3.81 2.93
CA LEU A 188 -1.27 4.59 2.17
C LEU A 188 -1.45 4.28 0.69
N ILE A 189 -1.45 5.30 -0.17
CA ILE A 189 -1.37 5.14 -1.63
C ILE A 189 -0.24 6.04 -2.12
N PHE A 190 0.66 5.48 -2.90
CA PHE A 190 1.88 6.15 -3.33
C PHE A 190 2.32 5.67 -4.73
N PRO A 191 3.19 6.43 -5.43
CA PRO A 191 3.73 6.00 -6.72
C PRO A 191 4.46 4.66 -6.64
N LYS A 192 4.25 3.78 -7.61
CA LYS A 192 4.85 2.43 -7.66
C LYS A 192 6.38 2.41 -7.58
N TRP A 193 7.03 3.47 -8.08
CA TRP A 193 8.49 3.60 -8.08
C TRP A 193 9.06 3.99 -6.72
N LEU A 194 8.21 4.43 -5.77
CA LEU A 194 8.67 4.83 -4.46
C LEU A 194 9.21 3.62 -3.71
N ASN A 195 10.51 3.68 -3.42
CA ASN A 195 11.16 2.64 -2.64
C ASN A 195 10.65 2.63 -1.22
N HIS A 196 10.45 1.43 -0.69
CA HIS A 196 10.03 1.27 0.68
C HIS A 196 10.53 -0.05 1.26
N GLN A 197 10.53 -0.11 2.58
CA GLN A 197 10.86 -1.31 3.35
C GLN A 197 9.98 -1.39 4.60
N VAL A 198 9.89 -2.59 5.17
CA VAL A 198 9.17 -2.83 6.42
C VAL A 198 10.14 -3.37 7.44
N TYR A 199 10.27 -2.65 8.55
CA TYR A 199 11.11 -3.07 9.67
C TYR A 199 10.50 -4.30 10.37
N PRO A 200 11.33 -5.21 10.88
CA PRO A 200 10.85 -6.28 11.75
C PRO A 200 10.26 -5.71 13.04
N PHE A 201 9.43 -6.50 13.69
CA PHE A 201 9.00 -6.26 15.06
C PHE A 201 9.27 -7.50 15.90
N PHE A 202 9.28 -7.32 17.22
CA PHE A 202 9.60 -8.41 18.15
C PHE A 202 8.56 -8.42 19.27
N GLY A 203 7.85 -9.52 19.39
CA GLY A 203 6.75 -9.73 20.31
C GLY A 203 5.66 -10.60 19.69
N GLU A 204 4.62 -10.88 20.47
CA GLU A 204 3.52 -11.72 20.03
C GLU A 204 2.52 -10.97 19.17
N GLY A 205 1.86 -11.70 18.27
CA GLY A 205 0.77 -11.21 17.44
C GLY A 205 1.08 -11.21 15.96
N GLU A 206 0.05 -10.89 15.18
CA GLU A 206 0.08 -10.82 13.72
C GLU A 206 0.03 -9.35 13.28
N ARG A 207 0.99 -8.91 12.48
CA ARG A 207 0.87 -7.71 11.65
C ARG A 207 0.31 -8.14 10.30
N ARG A 208 -0.92 -7.73 10.01
CA ARG A 208 -1.58 -8.03 8.73
C ARG A 208 -1.75 -6.75 7.93
N THR A 209 -1.32 -6.80 6.68
CA THR A 209 -1.61 -5.75 5.70
C THR A 209 -2.32 -6.33 4.49
N LEU A 210 -3.04 -5.47 3.79
CA LEU A 210 -3.51 -5.71 2.44
C LEU A 210 -2.78 -4.72 1.54
N SER A 211 -2.23 -5.21 0.45
CA SER A 211 -1.51 -4.42 -0.54
C SER A 211 -2.16 -4.55 -1.91
N ALA A 212 -2.04 -3.52 -2.73
CA ALA A 212 -2.55 -3.52 -4.09
C ALA A 212 -1.62 -2.72 -5.02
N ASN A 213 -1.57 -3.13 -6.29
CA ASN A 213 -0.94 -2.38 -7.38
C ASN A 213 -2.00 -1.90 -8.36
N PHE A 214 -1.79 -0.69 -8.88
CA PHE A 214 -2.72 -0.05 -9.80
C PHE A 214 -2.02 0.32 -11.10
N ASN A 215 -2.64 -0.04 -12.22
CA ASN A 215 -2.37 0.60 -13.48
C ASN A 215 -2.97 2.00 -13.49
N VAL A 216 -2.36 2.91 -14.24
CA VAL A 216 -2.86 4.27 -14.42
C VAL A 216 -3.13 4.52 -15.89
N TYR A 217 -4.36 4.93 -16.20
CA TYR A 217 -4.82 5.25 -17.52
C TYR A 217 -5.24 6.71 -17.60
N TYR A 218 -4.78 7.41 -18.61
CA TYR A 218 -5.06 8.82 -18.83
C TYR A 218 -6.28 9.04 -19.73
N GLU A 219 -6.94 10.20 -19.63
CA GLU A 219 -7.81 10.65 -20.69
C GLU A 219 -7.01 10.79 -22.00
N LYS A 220 -7.66 10.55 -23.13
CA LYS A 220 -7.02 10.49 -24.45
C LYS A 220 -6.18 11.74 -24.78
N GLU A 221 -6.73 12.91 -24.50
CA GLU A 221 -6.01 14.17 -24.79
C GLU A 221 -4.83 14.42 -23.85
N GLU A 222 -4.94 13.97 -22.61
CA GLU A 222 -3.83 14.06 -21.67
C GLU A 222 -2.74 13.02 -21.98
N SER A 223 -3.13 11.81 -22.36
CA SER A 223 -2.22 10.75 -22.82
C SER A 223 -1.36 11.24 -23.98
N LYS A 224 -1.97 11.83 -25.01
CA LYS A 224 -1.24 12.41 -26.16
C LYS A 224 -0.25 13.51 -25.73
N LYS A 225 -0.66 14.39 -24.80
CA LYS A 225 0.18 15.48 -24.32
C LYS A 225 1.48 14.99 -23.69
N TYR A 226 1.48 13.80 -23.09
CA TYR A 226 2.63 13.21 -22.41
C TYR A 226 3.30 12.09 -23.22
N GLY A 227 2.92 11.85 -24.46
CA GLY A 227 3.48 10.76 -25.29
C GLY A 227 3.16 9.37 -24.73
N LEU A 228 1.99 9.21 -24.14
CA LEU A 228 1.50 7.98 -23.52
C LEU A 228 0.34 7.38 -24.31
N GLU A 229 0.34 7.56 -25.63
CA GLU A 229 -0.62 6.90 -26.52
C GLU A 229 -0.52 5.38 -26.32
N GLY A 230 -1.67 4.73 -26.22
CA GLY A 230 -1.78 3.32 -25.86
C GLY A 230 -1.98 3.03 -24.37
N PHE A 231 -1.93 4.06 -23.52
CA PHE A 231 -2.24 3.97 -22.07
C PHE A 231 -3.41 4.86 -21.70
N ASP A 232 -4.32 5.09 -22.63
CA ASP A 232 -5.59 5.78 -22.38
C ASP A 232 -6.72 4.80 -22.05
N TYR A 233 -7.88 5.33 -21.64
CA TYR A 233 -9.02 4.50 -21.24
C TYR A 233 -9.56 3.62 -22.36
N GLU A 234 -9.53 4.10 -23.61
CA GLU A 234 -10.05 3.34 -24.74
C GLU A 234 -9.14 2.14 -25.05
N GLU A 235 -7.83 2.33 -25.00
CA GLU A 235 -6.87 1.24 -25.16
C GLU A 235 -6.96 0.26 -24.01
N ALA A 236 -7.13 0.72 -22.76
CA ALA A 236 -7.34 -0.15 -21.59
C ALA A 236 -8.55 -1.07 -21.78
N LYS A 237 -9.69 -0.51 -22.23
CA LYS A 237 -10.91 -1.29 -22.54
C LYS A 237 -10.68 -2.33 -23.64
N LYS A 238 -9.94 -2.00 -24.69
CA LYS A 238 -9.61 -2.92 -25.76
C LYS A 238 -8.73 -4.09 -25.29
N MET A 239 -7.88 -3.84 -24.30
CA MET A 239 -7.05 -4.87 -23.68
C MET A 239 -7.82 -5.72 -22.66
N GLY A 240 -9.10 -5.43 -22.44
CA GLY A 240 -9.96 -6.18 -21.51
C GLY A 240 -9.87 -5.69 -20.05
N TYR A 241 -9.23 -4.56 -19.77
CA TYR A 241 -9.22 -3.97 -18.44
C TYR A 241 -10.53 -3.26 -18.16
N THR A 242 -11.12 -3.54 -17.02
CA THR A 242 -12.35 -2.88 -16.56
C THR A 242 -11.98 -1.52 -15.94
N VAL A 243 -11.92 -0.50 -16.76
CA VAL A 243 -11.88 0.89 -16.26
C VAL A 243 -13.30 1.28 -15.91
N ASN A 244 -13.61 1.41 -14.61
CA ASN A 244 -14.93 1.83 -14.16
C ASN A 244 -15.24 3.25 -14.67
N ASP A 245 -16.39 3.41 -15.33
CA ASP A 245 -16.84 4.68 -15.94
C ASP A 245 -17.52 5.64 -14.93
N ASN A 246 -17.31 5.45 -13.59
CA ASN A 246 -17.89 6.30 -12.54
C ASN A 246 -17.07 7.54 -12.26
#